data_36c17e0398240193516e109c698495b1
#
_entry.id   36c17e0398240193516e109c698495b1
#
_cell.length_a   1.000
_cell.length_b   1.000
_cell.length_c   1.000
_cell.angle_alpha   90.00
_cell.angle_beta   90.00
_cell.angle_gamma   90.00
#
_symmetry.space_group_name_H-M   'P 1'
#
loop_
_entity.id
_entity.type
_entity.pdbx_description
1 polymer ?
#
loop_
_entity_poly.entity_id
_entity_poly.type
_entity_poly.pdbx_seq_one_letter_code
_entity_poly.pdbx_strand_id
1 'polypeptide(L)'
;MRLLIINPNTTAAMTEKAAAAMRPHVPAGTEIVLATGSFGPHYIASRASFAVAGHAALEAYAVHGAGCDAVLLACFGDPGLEAIREVAPVPVVSLIDAACAAAEAGGRRFSIITGGERWAPMLREMLLLRGLDGQLASIRTVAPTGGEIAANPEAAHALLAEACRQCASEDEAEAVILGGAGLIGIAAAIAHAVPVPVICSVQAGIDAVVAILRQNHGDVPPGARAHDPVGSVGLSDDLAALFAGRPAG
;
A
#
# COMPACT_ATOMS: atom_id res chain seq x y z
N MET A 1 -5.98 18.89 -9.27
CA MET A 1 -5.38 17.55 -9.29
C MET A 1 -6.37 16.55 -8.72
N ARG A 2 -6.35 15.32 -9.20
CA ARG A 2 -7.28 14.24 -8.80
C ARG A 2 -6.49 13.00 -8.37
N LEU A 3 -6.61 12.59 -7.12
CA LEU A 3 -5.93 11.44 -6.53
C LEU A 3 -6.94 10.32 -6.29
N LEU A 4 -6.71 9.16 -6.89
CA LEU A 4 -7.48 7.96 -6.58
C LEU A 4 -6.80 7.15 -5.47
N ILE A 5 -7.54 6.85 -4.40
CA ILE A 5 -7.12 5.94 -3.33
C ILE A 5 -7.92 4.65 -3.45
N ILE A 6 -7.23 3.55 -3.74
CA ILE A 6 -7.85 2.22 -3.86
C ILE A 6 -7.55 1.40 -2.59
N ASN A 7 -8.60 1.02 -1.88
CA ASN A 7 -8.55 -0.03 -0.88
C ASN A 7 -9.08 -1.33 -1.50
N PRO A 8 -8.25 -2.36 -1.70
CA PRO A 8 -8.64 -3.58 -2.40
C PRO A 8 -9.47 -4.57 -1.57
N ASN A 9 -9.70 -4.29 -0.28
CA ASN A 9 -10.65 -5.02 0.55
C ASN A 9 -12.01 -4.30 0.61
N THR A 10 -13.03 -4.95 1.18
CA THR A 10 -14.41 -4.43 1.21
C THR A 10 -14.76 -3.63 2.46
N THR A 11 -13.76 -3.24 3.28
CA THR A 11 -14.00 -2.50 4.54
C THR A 11 -13.88 -0.99 4.31
N ALA A 12 -14.99 -0.32 4.03
CA ALA A 12 -15.06 1.11 3.74
C ALA A 12 -14.41 1.98 4.84
N ALA A 13 -14.54 1.59 6.11
CA ALA A 13 -13.91 2.33 7.22
C ALA A 13 -12.38 2.39 7.11
N MET A 14 -11.73 1.39 6.49
CA MET A 14 -10.29 1.43 6.24
C MET A 14 -9.94 2.41 5.12
N THR A 15 -10.77 2.51 4.09
CA THR A 15 -10.63 3.50 3.02
C THR A 15 -10.73 4.92 3.58
N GLU A 16 -11.74 5.19 4.40
CA GLU A 16 -11.93 6.49 5.05
C GLU A 16 -10.76 6.85 5.99
N LYS A 17 -10.26 5.87 6.74
CA LYS A 17 -9.09 6.07 7.62
C LYS A 17 -7.83 6.47 6.81
N ALA A 18 -7.58 5.80 5.69
CA ALA A 18 -6.48 6.15 4.80
C ALA A 18 -6.65 7.56 4.21
N ALA A 19 -7.86 7.88 3.74
CA ALA A 19 -8.19 9.21 3.23
C ALA A 19 -8.05 10.32 4.27
N ALA A 20 -8.51 10.09 5.49
CA ALA A 20 -8.39 11.05 6.60
C ALA A 20 -6.91 11.35 6.92
N ALA A 21 -6.06 10.33 6.89
CA ALA A 21 -4.61 10.51 7.06
C ALA A 21 -3.97 11.29 5.90
N MET A 22 -4.48 11.12 4.68
CA MET A 22 -3.97 11.77 3.46
C MET A 22 -4.35 13.26 3.36
N ARG A 23 -5.60 13.60 3.67
CA ARG A 23 -6.18 14.94 3.45
C ARG A 23 -5.34 16.13 3.93
N PRO A 24 -4.67 16.10 5.11
CA PRO A 24 -3.86 17.22 5.57
C PRO A 24 -2.57 17.47 4.78
N HIS A 25 -2.13 16.50 3.98
CA HIS A 25 -0.81 16.51 3.33
C HIS A 25 -0.86 16.83 1.84
N VAL A 26 -1.97 16.52 1.17
CA VAL A 26 -2.11 16.77 -0.27
C VAL A 26 -2.23 18.26 -0.57
N PRO A 27 -1.78 18.73 -1.75
CA PRO A 27 -1.90 20.11 -2.16
C PRO A 27 -3.36 20.61 -2.10
N ALA A 28 -3.54 21.87 -1.74
CA ALA A 28 -4.87 22.50 -1.71
C ALA A 28 -5.57 22.38 -3.07
N GLY A 29 -6.86 22.03 -3.07
CA GLY A 29 -7.62 21.82 -4.29
C GLY A 29 -7.45 20.44 -4.93
N THR A 30 -6.73 19.51 -4.29
CA THR A 30 -6.71 18.11 -4.75
C THR A 30 -8.03 17.44 -4.42
N GLU A 31 -8.71 16.95 -5.45
CA GLU A 31 -9.85 16.04 -5.32
C GLU A 31 -9.35 14.64 -4.93
N ILE A 32 -9.88 14.08 -3.85
CA ILE A 32 -9.57 12.70 -3.44
C ILE A 32 -10.77 11.83 -3.78
N VAL A 33 -10.56 10.91 -4.70
CA VAL A 33 -11.52 9.87 -5.09
C VAL A 33 -11.24 8.62 -4.27
N LEU A 34 -12.27 8.07 -3.62
CA LEU A 34 -12.15 6.89 -2.78
C LEU A 34 -12.78 5.69 -3.47
N ALA A 35 -12.02 4.62 -3.63
CA ALA A 35 -12.51 3.35 -4.14
C ALA A 35 -12.25 2.25 -3.11
N THR A 36 -13.32 1.63 -2.64
CA THR A 36 -13.29 0.43 -1.80
C THR A 36 -13.65 -0.76 -2.69
N GLY A 37 -12.97 -1.89 -2.52
CA GLY A 37 -13.30 -3.09 -3.25
C GLY A 37 -14.80 -3.41 -3.18
N SER A 38 -15.45 -3.57 -4.33
CA SER A 38 -16.89 -3.84 -4.45
C SER A 38 -17.23 -5.29 -4.13
N PHE A 39 -16.25 -6.17 -4.15
CA PHE A 39 -16.33 -7.59 -3.81
C PHE A 39 -15.02 -8.08 -3.18
N GLY A 40 -15.04 -9.26 -2.58
CA GLY A 40 -13.86 -9.90 -2.03
C GLY A 40 -13.83 -9.92 -0.50
N PRO A 41 -12.65 -10.06 0.11
CA PRO A 41 -12.52 -10.20 1.54
C PRO A 41 -12.68 -8.87 2.28
N HIS A 42 -13.23 -8.89 3.49
CA HIS A 42 -13.21 -7.74 4.39
C HIS A 42 -11.80 -7.41 4.88
N TYR A 43 -10.94 -8.42 4.96
CA TYR A 43 -9.53 -8.30 5.31
C TYR A 43 -8.69 -9.30 4.52
N ILE A 44 -7.56 -8.84 3.97
CA ILE A 44 -6.67 -9.69 3.18
C ILE A 44 -5.67 -10.37 4.12
N ALA A 45 -5.75 -11.71 4.23
CA ALA A 45 -4.97 -12.47 5.19
C ALA A 45 -4.37 -13.78 4.61
N SER A 46 -4.48 -14.00 3.30
CA SER A 46 -3.98 -15.21 2.64
C SER A 46 -3.74 -14.97 1.16
N ARG A 47 -2.99 -15.86 0.49
CA ARG A 47 -2.79 -15.81 -0.96
C ARG A 47 -4.11 -15.86 -1.74
N ALA A 48 -5.08 -16.64 -1.29
CA ALA A 48 -6.40 -16.71 -1.94
C ALA A 48 -7.13 -15.37 -1.83
N SER A 49 -7.20 -14.76 -0.63
CA SER A 49 -7.79 -13.44 -0.45
C SER A 49 -7.00 -12.35 -1.18
N PHE A 50 -5.69 -12.47 -1.29
CA PHE A 50 -4.83 -11.58 -2.04
C PHE A 50 -5.12 -11.61 -3.56
N ALA A 51 -5.30 -12.80 -4.14
CA ALA A 51 -5.64 -12.93 -5.56
C ALA A 51 -6.99 -12.28 -5.91
N VAL A 52 -8.01 -12.51 -5.05
CA VAL A 52 -9.34 -11.87 -5.21
C VAL A 52 -9.24 -10.35 -5.03
N ALA A 53 -8.46 -9.88 -4.04
CA ALA A 53 -8.24 -8.46 -3.81
C ALA A 53 -7.51 -7.78 -4.97
N GLY A 54 -6.62 -8.48 -5.67
CA GLY A 54 -5.98 -7.99 -6.89
C GLY A 54 -6.97 -7.71 -8.01
N HIS A 55 -7.94 -8.62 -8.22
CA HIS A 55 -9.05 -8.40 -9.14
C HIS A 55 -9.90 -7.20 -8.69
N ALA A 56 -10.27 -7.12 -7.41
CA ALA A 56 -11.05 -6.00 -6.89
C ALA A 56 -10.34 -4.65 -7.02
N ALA A 57 -9.01 -4.61 -6.88
CA ALA A 57 -8.22 -3.41 -7.08
C ALA A 57 -8.22 -2.96 -8.56
N LEU A 58 -8.07 -3.90 -9.48
CA LEU A 58 -8.12 -3.60 -10.92
C LEU A 58 -9.51 -3.15 -11.37
N GLU A 59 -10.56 -3.78 -10.84
CA GLU A 59 -11.95 -3.36 -11.03
C GLU A 59 -12.19 -1.93 -10.54
N ALA A 60 -11.73 -1.61 -9.32
CA ALA A 60 -11.84 -0.27 -8.76
C ALA A 60 -11.10 0.78 -9.62
N TYR A 61 -9.95 0.41 -10.19
CA TYR A 61 -9.24 1.27 -11.14
C TYR A 61 -10.01 1.46 -12.43
N ALA A 62 -10.58 0.39 -13.01
CA ALA A 62 -11.38 0.47 -14.23
C ALA A 62 -12.56 1.44 -14.10
N VAL A 63 -13.23 1.43 -12.94
CA VAL A 63 -14.40 2.28 -12.65
C VAL A 63 -14.03 3.73 -12.32
N HIS A 64 -12.91 3.97 -11.62
CA HIS A 64 -12.64 5.28 -11.00
C HIS A 64 -11.36 5.95 -11.50
N GLY A 65 -10.56 5.28 -12.34
CA GLY A 65 -9.22 5.73 -12.74
C GLY A 65 -9.19 6.89 -13.73
N ALA A 66 -10.29 7.14 -14.44
CA ALA A 66 -10.34 8.19 -15.45
C ALA A 66 -10.00 9.57 -14.90
N GLY A 67 -9.11 10.27 -15.58
CA GLY A 67 -8.75 11.65 -15.25
C GLY A 67 -8.05 11.81 -13.89
N CYS A 68 -7.56 10.74 -13.28
CA CYS A 68 -6.70 10.83 -12.11
C CYS A 68 -5.28 11.25 -12.49
N ASP A 69 -4.63 12.03 -11.64
CA ASP A 69 -3.24 12.45 -11.78
C ASP A 69 -2.27 11.47 -11.09
N ALA A 70 -2.76 10.72 -10.12
CA ALA A 70 -2.03 9.66 -9.42
C ALA A 70 -3.00 8.65 -8.78
N VAL A 71 -2.50 7.44 -8.55
CA VAL A 71 -3.20 6.37 -7.83
C VAL A 71 -2.38 5.96 -6.62
N LEU A 72 -3.02 5.79 -5.46
CA LEU A 72 -2.45 5.15 -4.28
C LEU A 72 -3.17 3.81 -4.04
N LEU A 73 -2.42 2.72 -4.06
CA LEU A 73 -2.92 1.43 -3.60
C LEU A 73 -2.75 1.31 -2.08
N ALA A 74 -3.83 1.50 -1.34
CA ALA A 74 -3.83 1.65 0.12
C ALA A 74 -3.86 0.30 0.86
N CYS A 75 -3.00 -0.63 0.45
CA CYS A 75 -2.83 -1.94 1.08
C CYS A 75 -1.36 -2.31 1.13
N PHE A 76 -0.83 -2.63 2.31
CA PHE A 76 0.55 -3.09 2.48
C PHE A 76 0.65 -4.57 2.09
N GLY A 77 0.98 -4.80 0.84
CA GLY A 77 0.96 -6.08 0.14
C GLY A 77 0.61 -5.87 -1.34
N ASP A 78 0.08 -4.71 -1.68
CA ASP A 78 -0.13 -4.22 -3.05
C ASP A 78 -0.84 -5.21 -4.00
N PRO A 79 -1.97 -5.83 -3.64
CA PRO A 79 -2.64 -6.76 -4.54
C PRO A 79 -3.14 -6.05 -5.80
N GLY A 80 -2.71 -6.54 -6.97
CA GLY A 80 -3.06 -5.97 -8.27
C GLY A 80 -2.18 -4.80 -8.74
N LEU A 81 -1.12 -4.42 -7.98
CA LEU A 81 -0.27 -3.28 -8.30
C LEU A 81 0.30 -3.34 -9.72
N GLU A 82 0.92 -4.46 -10.10
CA GLU A 82 1.58 -4.57 -11.40
C GLU A 82 0.57 -4.50 -12.56
N ALA A 83 -0.63 -5.07 -12.37
CA ALA A 83 -1.70 -4.97 -13.35
C ALA A 83 -2.21 -3.53 -13.50
N ILE A 84 -2.38 -2.80 -12.38
CA ILE A 84 -2.78 -1.39 -12.46
C ILE A 84 -1.66 -0.54 -13.09
N ARG A 85 -0.39 -0.77 -12.75
CA ARG A 85 0.75 -0.09 -13.35
C ARG A 85 0.86 -0.29 -14.84
N GLU A 86 0.47 -1.47 -15.33
CA GLU A 86 0.47 -1.78 -16.76
C GLU A 86 -0.54 -0.94 -17.53
N VAL A 87 -1.74 -0.76 -16.97
CA VAL A 87 -2.86 -0.11 -17.66
C VAL A 87 -3.03 1.37 -17.30
N ALA A 88 -2.45 1.84 -16.20
CA ALA A 88 -2.58 3.23 -15.76
C ALA A 88 -1.57 4.16 -16.46
N PRO A 89 -2.02 5.23 -17.15
CA PRO A 89 -1.13 6.21 -17.78
C PRO A 89 -0.56 7.22 -16.74
N VAL A 90 -0.79 6.98 -15.46
CA VAL A 90 -0.38 7.86 -14.36
C VAL A 90 0.40 7.08 -13.30
N PRO A 91 1.20 7.74 -12.44
CA PRO A 91 1.91 7.06 -11.38
C PRO A 91 0.98 6.29 -10.43
N VAL A 92 1.37 5.03 -10.13
CA VAL A 92 0.70 4.18 -9.15
C VAL A 92 1.64 3.95 -7.97
N VAL A 93 1.30 4.53 -6.83
CA VAL A 93 2.10 4.47 -5.61
C VAL A 93 1.76 3.21 -4.82
N SER A 94 2.81 2.48 -4.46
CA SER A 94 2.81 1.32 -3.59
C SER A 94 3.20 1.72 -2.17
N LEU A 95 2.50 1.19 -1.16
CA LEU A 95 2.89 1.38 0.23
C LEU A 95 4.19 0.62 0.57
N ILE A 96 4.45 -0.52 -0.05
CA ILE A 96 5.69 -1.29 0.17
C ILE A 96 6.87 -0.53 -0.40
N ASP A 97 6.81 -0.14 -1.69
CA ASP A 97 7.93 0.54 -2.36
C ASP A 97 8.29 1.84 -1.63
N ALA A 98 7.28 2.64 -1.27
CA ALA A 98 7.49 3.90 -0.55
C ALA A 98 8.10 3.69 0.85
N ALA A 99 7.62 2.68 1.58
CA ALA A 99 8.14 2.38 2.91
C ALA A 99 9.56 1.81 2.86
N CYS A 100 9.87 0.92 1.91
CA CYS A 100 11.21 0.40 1.70
C CYS A 100 12.19 1.52 1.34
N ALA A 101 11.83 2.39 0.39
CA ALA A 101 12.67 3.53 0.03
C ALA A 101 12.96 4.47 1.23
N ALA A 102 11.96 4.73 2.07
CA ALA A 102 12.15 5.52 3.29
C ALA A 102 13.03 4.81 4.34
N ALA A 103 12.92 3.50 4.46
CA ALA A 103 13.71 2.71 5.40
C ALA A 103 15.16 2.55 4.95
N GLU A 104 15.40 2.28 3.66
CA GLU A 104 16.73 2.11 3.07
C GLU A 104 17.53 3.41 2.94
N ALA A 105 16.92 4.57 3.14
CA ALA A 105 17.58 5.86 3.00
C ALA A 105 18.91 5.90 3.78
N GLY A 106 20.03 6.13 3.08
CA GLY A 106 21.38 6.07 3.65
C GLY A 106 21.97 4.65 3.75
N GLY A 107 21.40 3.65 3.05
CA GLY A 107 21.94 2.27 3.02
C GLY A 107 21.56 1.41 4.24
N ARG A 108 20.54 1.82 5.01
CA ARG A 108 20.12 1.13 6.23
C ARG A 108 19.52 -0.25 5.95
N ARG A 109 19.86 -1.20 6.81
CA ARG A 109 19.14 -2.46 6.90
C ARG A 109 17.81 -2.24 7.62
N PHE A 110 16.74 -2.87 7.15
CA PHE A 110 15.41 -2.68 7.75
C PHE A 110 14.70 -3.99 8.04
N SER A 111 13.82 -3.95 9.04
CA SER A 111 12.84 -5.01 9.31
C SER A 111 11.43 -4.52 9.05
N ILE A 112 10.53 -5.46 8.77
CA ILE A 112 9.09 -5.20 8.61
C ILE A 112 8.33 -5.87 9.75
N ILE A 113 7.40 -5.12 10.36
CA ILE A 113 6.42 -5.66 11.30
C ILE A 113 5.02 -5.46 10.72
N THR A 114 4.22 -6.51 10.73
CA THR A 114 2.82 -6.47 10.30
C THR A 114 1.95 -7.40 11.15
N GLY A 115 0.63 -7.21 11.13
CA GLY A 115 -0.32 -8.10 11.78
C GLY A 115 -0.69 -9.30 10.92
N GLY A 116 -0.76 -10.50 11.51
CA GLY A 116 -1.17 -11.73 10.86
C GLY A 116 -0.03 -12.57 10.30
N GLU A 117 0.12 -13.78 10.82
CA GLU A 117 1.28 -14.66 10.59
C GLU A 117 1.53 -15.02 9.11
N ARG A 118 0.47 -15.11 8.31
CA ARG A 118 0.59 -15.49 6.90
C ARG A 118 1.23 -14.42 6.01
N TRP A 119 1.35 -13.19 6.51
CA TRP A 119 1.93 -12.10 5.74
C TRP A 119 3.45 -12.22 5.56
N ALA A 120 4.19 -12.75 6.53
CA ALA A 120 5.65 -12.81 6.45
C ALA A 120 6.17 -13.51 5.18
N PRO A 121 5.73 -14.74 4.83
CA PRO A 121 6.18 -15.38 3.59
C PRO A 121 5.68 -14.65 2.34
N MET A 122 4.48 -14.07 2.34
CA MET A 122 3.94 -13.34 1.20
C MET A 122 4.73 -12.06 0.93
N LEU A 123 5.06 -11.29 1.98
CA LEU A 123 5.87 -10.07 1.85
C LEU A 123 7.29 -10.39 1.37
N ARG A 124 7.90 -11.46 1.89
CA ARG A 124 9.24 -11.88 1.46
C ARG A 124 9.28 -12.20 -0.04
N GLU A 125 8.30 -12.92 -0.55
CA GLU A 125 8.15 -13.22 -1.98
C GLU A 125 8.01 -11.94 -2.82
N MET A 126 7.18 -11.00 -2.36
CA MET A 126 6.97 -9.73 -3.06
C MET A 126 8.23 -8.85 -3.08
N LEU A 127 8.94 -8.74 -1.96
CA LEU A 127 10.19 -7.99 -1.90
C LEU A 127 11.25 -8.59 -2.83
N LEU A 128 11.40 -9.92 -2.81
CA LEU A 128 12.33 -10.62 -3.70
C LEU A 128 12.00 -10.36 -5.18
N LEU A 129 10.73 -10.48 -5.58
CA LEU A 129 10.30 -10.25 -6.96
C LEU A 129 10.54 -8.81 -7.43
N ARG A 130 10.57 -7.85 -6.52
CA ARG A 130 10.80 -6.42 -6.81
C ARG A 130 12.25 -5.98 -6.60
N GLY A 131 13.15 -6.87 -6.16
CA GLY A 131 14.53 -6.54 -5.84
C GLY A 131 14.69 -5.61 -4.63
N LEU A 132 13.73 -5.66 -3.68
CA LEU A 132 13.69 -4.86 -2.47
C LEU A 132 14.16 -5.62 -1.22
N ASP A 133 14.69 -6.83 -1.39
CA ASP A 133 15.14 -7.68 -0.29
C ASP A 133 16.60 -7.48 0.10
N GLY A 134 17.35 -6.69 -0.65
CA GLY A 134 18.80 -6.50 -0.43
C GLY A 134 19.18 -5.94 0.94
N GLN A 135 18.35 -5.06 1.50
CA GLN A 135 18.53 -4.49 2.84
C GLN A 135 17.57 -5.06 3.89
N LEU A 136 16.80 -6.09 3.53
CA LEU A 136 15.85 -6.71 4.46
C LEU A 136 16.59 -7.52 5.55
N ALA A 137 16.47 -7.09 6.80
CA ALA A 137 16.96 -7.84 7.95
C ALA A 137 15.99 -8.96 8.35
N SER A 138 14.71 -8.62 8.56
CA SER A 138 13.68 -9.60 8.93
C SER A 138 12.27 -9.15 8.58
N ILE A 139 11.33 -10.10 8.63
CA ILE A 139 9.90 -9.83 8.66
C ILE A 139 9.32 -10.52 9.89
N ARG A 140 8.81 -9.73 10.83
CA ARG A 140 8.13 -10.23 12.04
C ARG A 140 6.63 -9.96 11.95
N THR A 141 5.86 -10.90 12.46
CA THR A 141 4.40 -10.74 12.55
C THR A 141 3.97 -10.72 14.00
N VAL A 142 2.98 -9.88 14.30
CA VAL A 142 2.32 -9.88 15.60
C VAL A 142 1.00 -10.66 15.52
N ALA A 143 0.62 -11.32 16.63
CA ALA A 143 -0.55 -12.19 16.67
C ALA A 143 -1.87 -11.49 16.30
N PRO A 144 -2.16 -10.25 16.76
CA PRO A 144 -3.33 -9.52 16.27
C PRO A 144 -3.21 -9.23 14.78
N THR A 145 -4.30 -9.42 14.05
CA THR A 145 -4.40 -8.97 12.65
C THR A 145 -4.37 -7.45 12.58
N GLY A 146 -4.01 -6.90 11.42
CA GLY A 146 -4.07 -5.45 11.22
C GLY A 146 -5.45 -4.84 11.46
N GLY A 147 -6.53 -5.61 11.27
CA GLY A 147 -7.90 -5.21 11.60
C GLY A 147 -8.15 -5.12 13.10
N GLU A 148 -7.66 -6.08 13.89
CA GLU A 148 -7.77 -6.08 15.35
C GLU A 148 -6.92 -4.96 15.96
N ILE A 149 -5.73 -4.72 15.45
CA ILE A 149 -4.88 -3.58 15.83
C ILE A 149 -5.59 -2.26 15.54
N ALA A 150 -6.21 -2.13 14.36
CA ALA A 150 -6.94 -0.91 13.99
C ALA A 150 -8.15 -0.64 14.91
N ALA A 151 -8.76 -1.69 15.46
CA ALA A 151 -9.87 -1.57 16.40
C ALA A 151 -9.43 -1.14 17.82
N ASN A 152 -8.21 -1.49 18.24
CA ASN A 152 -7.67 -1.11 19.56
C ASN A 152 -6.17 -0.77 19.47
N PRO A 153 -5.80 0.39 18.91
CA PRO A 153 -4.41 0.76 18.66
C PRO A 153 -3.59 0.94 19.97
N GLU A 154 -4.21 1.44 21.04
CA GLU A 154 -3.50 1.66 22.32
C GLU A 154 -3.02 0.35 22.96
N ALA A 155 -3.82 -0.70 22.91
CA ALA A 155 -3.42 -2.01 23.41
C ALA A 155 -2.26 -2.62 22.59
N ALA A 156 -2.12 -2.21 21.33
CA ALA A 156 -1.07 -2.69 20.45
C ALA A 156 0.28 -1.93 20.62
N HIS A 157 0.29 -0.74 21.24
CA HIS A 157 1.50 0.09 21.33
C HIS A 157 2.66 -0.64 22.03
N ALA A 158 2.42 -1.23 23.18
CA ALA A 158 3.47 -1.93 23.94
C ALA A 158 4.00 -3.15 23.17
N LEU A 159 3.10 -3.92 22.56
CA LEU A 159 3.45 -5.10 21.75
C LEU A 159 4.30 -4.70 20.53
N LEU A 160 3.90 -3.67 19.79
CA LEU A 160 4.59 -3.22 18.59
C LEU A 160 5.92 -2.56 18.93
N ALA A 161 5.99 -1.77 20.01
CA ALA A 161 7.26 -1.21 20.49
C ALA A 161 8.26 -2.29 20.87
N GLU A 162 7.79 -3.37 21.54
CA GLU A 162 8.66 -4.51 21.87
C GLU A 162 9.13 -5.24 20.61
N ALA A 163 8.25 -5.52 19.68
CA ALA A 163 8.63 -6.15 18.41
C ALA A 163 9.65 -5.29 17.63
N CYS A 164 9.51 -3.96 17.64
CA CYS A 164 10.50 -3.05 17.05
C CYS A 164 11.87 -3.13 17.73
N ARG A 165 11.91 -3.19 19.07
CA ARG A 165 13.17 -3.36 19.83
C ARG A 165 13.84 -4.69 19.48
N GLN A 166 13.09 -5.76 19.37
CA GLN A 166 13.61 -7.07 18.94
C GLN A 166 14.20 -7.03 17.53
N CYS A 167 13.53 -6.35 16.58
CA CYS A 167 14.11 -6.14 15.26
C CYS A 167 15.47 -5.44 15.33
N ALA A 168 15.61 -4.42 16.17
CA ALA A 168 16.86 -3.69 16.30
C ALA A 168 17.96 -4.51 17.00
N SER A 169 17.63 -5.25 18.08
CA SER A 169 18.62 -5.94 18.91
C SER A 169 18.96 -7.36 18.41
N GLU A 170 18.02 -8.08 17.84
CA GLU A 170 18.18 -9.48 17.42
C GLU A 170 18.43 -9.63 15.93
N ASP A 171 17.78 -8.77 15.10
CA ASP A 171 17.85 -8.84 13.64
C ASP A 171 18.82 -7.80 13.05
N GLU A 172 19.45 -6.98 13.90
CA GLU A 172 20.38 -5.90 13.51
C GLU A 172 19.74 -4.90 12.53
N ALA A 173 18.44 -4.64 12.67
CA ALA A 173 17.74 -3.67 11.86
C ALA A 173 18.08 -2.24 12.31
N GLU A 174 18.40 -1.39 11.35
CA GLU A 174 18.69 0.05 11.52
C GLU A 174 17.46 0.92 11.27
N ALA A 175 16.38 0.33 10.79
CA ALA A 175 15.04 0.92 10.68
C ALA A 175 13.97 -0.18 10.77
N VAL A 176 12.76 0.18 11.19
CA VAL A 176 11.63 -0.76 11.24
C VAL A 176 10.42 -0.17 10.52
N ILE A 177 9.87 -0.91 9.57
CA ILE A 177 8.64 -0.55 8.87
C ILE A 177 7.44 -1.15 9.62
N LEU A 178 6.49 -0.33 10.02
CA LEU A 178 5.15 -0.78 10.41
C LEU A 178 4.27 -0.86 9.16
N GLY A 179 4.04 -2.09 8.70
CA GLY A 179 3.34 -2.38 7.45
C GLY A 179 1.85 -2.66 7.65
N GLY A 180 1.01 -1.81 7.09
CA GLY A 180 -0.43 -2.00 7.03
C GLY A 180 -1.27 -0.79 7.41
N ALA A 181 -2.39 -0.60 6.71
CA ALA A 181 -3.32 0.51 6.95
C ALA A 181 -3.90 0.52 8.39
N GLY A 182 -3.98 -0.64 9.03
CA GLY A 182 -4.39 -0.75 10.44
C GLY A 182 -3.43 -0.10 11.43
N LEU A 183 -2.15 0.09 11.04
CA LEU A 183 -1.08 0.61 11.91
C LEU A 183 -0.87 2.12 11.79
N ILE A 184 -1.76 2.83 11.10
CA ILE A 184 -1.68 4.29 10.93
C ILE A 184 -1.64 4.99 12.28
N GLY A 185 -0.63 5.88 12.47
CA GLY A 185 -0.45 6.68 13.68
C GLY A 185 0.35 5.99 14.78
N ILE A 186 0.48 4.66 14.77
CA ILE A 186 1.19 3.93 15.83
C ILE A 186 2.69 4.21 15.79
N ALA A 187 3.30 4.31 14.60
CA ALA A 187 4.73 4.58 14.48
C ALA A 187 5.17 5.83 15.28
N ALA A 188 4.42 6.93 15.14
CA ALA A 188 4.70 8.16 15.88
C ALA A 188 4.50 7.99 17.40
N ALA A 189 3.48 7.24 17.80
CA ALA A 189 3.18 7.02 19.21
C ALA A 189 4.28 6.21 19.94
N ILE A 190 4.91 5.23 19.25
CA ILE A 190 5.92 4.36 19.86
C ILE A 190 7.37 4.77 19.57
N ALA A 191 7.62 5.73 18.68
CA ALA A 191 8.96 6.12 18.24
C ALA A 191 9.92 6.43 19.41
N HIS A 192 9.41 7.05 20.48
CA HIS A 192 10.21 7.38 21.67
C HIS A 192 10.71 6.15 22.45
N ALA A 193 10.09 4.98 22.26
CA ALA A 193 10.39 3.73 22.96
C ALA A 193 11.24 2.76 22.11
N VAL A 194 11.64 3.15 20.90
CA VAL A 194 12.39 2.31 19.95
C VAL A 194 13.71 2.96 19.59
N PRO A 195 14.85 2.23 19.62
CA PRO A 195 16.19 2.82 19.43
C PRO A 195 16.51 3.17 17.96
N VAL A 196 15.68 2.76 17.01
CA VAL A 196 15.87 2.99 15.57
C VAL A 196 14.64 3.68 14.97
N PRO A 197 14.75 4.34 13.80
CA PRO A 197 13.60 4.93 13.12
C PRO A 197 12.48 3.94 12.89
N VAL A 198 11.24 4.33 13.21
CA VAL A 198 10.02 3.57 12.93
C VAL A 198 9.27 4.23 11.79
N ILE A 199 9.16 3.55 10.67
CA ILE A 199 8.55 4.03 9.43
C ILE A 199 7.08 3.58 9.37
N CYS A 200 6.17 4.52 9.28
CA CYS A 200 4.77 4.21 8.97
C CYS A 200 4.61 4.03 7.46
N SER A 201 4.23 2.85 7.00
CA SER A 201 4.06 2.56 5.57
C SER A 201 3.04 3.47 4.89
N VAL A 202 1.98 3.86 5.59
CA VAL A 202 0.97 4.76 5.05
C VAL A 202 1.51 6.19 4.94
N GLN A 203 2.25 6.68 5.94
CA GLN A 203 2.88 8.01 5.85
C GLN A 203 3.89 8.05 4.72
N ALA A 204 4.71 7.02 4.55
CA ALA A 204 5.64 6.94 3.42
C ALA A 204 4.91 6.99 2.06
N GLY A 205 3.78 6.27 1.93
CA GLY A 205 2.93 6.35 0.75
C GLY A 205 2.34 7.74 0.52
N ILE A 206 1.90 8.41 1.59
CA ILE A 206 1.42 9.80 1.54
C ILE A 206 2.53 10.73 1.02
N ASP A 207 3.72 10.64 1.58
CA ASP A 207 4.85 11.48 1.20
C ASP A 207 5.23 11.27 -0.27
N ALA A 208 5.22 10.02 -0.75
CA ALA A 208 5.46 9.68 -2.15
C ALA A 208 4.38 10.27 -3.08
N VAL A 209 3.10 10.14 -2.75
CA VAL A 209 2.00 10.75 -3.53
C VAL A 209 2.13 12.27 -3.57
N VAL A 210 2.40 12.90 -2.42
CA VAL A 210 2.54 14.36 -2.33
C VAL A 210 3.72 14.84 -3.16
N ALA A 211 4.84 14.11 -3.16
CA ALA A 211 5.98 14.43 -4.01
C ALA A 211 5.60 14.39 -5.49
N ILE A 212 4.90 13.35 -5.93
CA ILE A 212 4.41 13.22 -7.31
C ILE A 212 3.46 14.38 -7.67
N LEU A 213 2.47 14.66 -6.84
CA LEU A 213 1.50 15.72 -7.10
C LEU A 213 2.13 17.12 -7.12
N ARG A 214 3.24 17.35 -6.42
CA ARG A 214 3.96 18.62 -6.42
C ARG A 214 4.89 18.82 -7.60
N GLN A 215 5.38 17.75 -8.21
CA GLN A 215 6.33 17.82 -9.32
C GLN A 215 5.70 18.25 -10.66
N ASN A 216 4.36 18.54 -10.71
CA ASN A 216 3.66 18.96 -11.94
C ASN A 216 4.11 18.19 -13.21
N HIS A 217 3.87 16.93 -13.22
CA HIS A 217 3.69 15.98 -14.33
C HIS A 217 4.31 16.28 -15.71
N GLY A 218 5.60 16.65 -15.77
CA GLY A 218 6.31 16.68 -17.06
C GLY A 218 6.84 15.31 -17.50
N ASP A 219 7.25 14.47 -16.56
CA ASP A 219 7.92 13.19 -16.82
C ASP A 219 7.29 12.05 -16.01
N VAL A 220 6.09 11.64 -16.40
CA VAL A 220 5.60 10.31 -16.00
C VAL A 220 6.39 9.31 -16.83
N PRO A 221 7.17 8.40 -16.23
CA PRO A 221 7.73 7.29 -17.01
C PRO A 221 6.56 6.60 -17.71
N PRO A 222 6.67 6.25 -18.99
CA PRO A 222 5.59 5.58 -19.69
C PRO A 222 5.33 4.21 -19.05
N GLY A 223 4.49 4.18 -18.03
CA GLY A 223 4.05 2.96 -17.35
C GLY A 223 3.00 2.24 -18.16
N ALA A 224 2.14 2.97 -18.82
CA ALA A 224 1.12 2.40 -19.69
C ALA A 224 1.72 2.01 -21.02
N ARG A 225 2.25 0.81 -21.13
CA ARG A 225 2.30 0.16 -22.46
C ARG A 225 0.86 -0.13 -22.80
N ALA A 226 0.40 0.41 -23.94
CA ALA A 226 -0.86 -0.06 -24.52
C ALA A 226 -0.75 -1.59 -24.63
N HIS A 227 -1.46 -2.30 -23.76
CA HIS A 227 -1.55 -3.76 -23.88
C HIS A 227 -2.39 -4.07 -25.12
N ASP A 228 -2.08 -5.16 -25.80
CA ASP A 228 -2.91 -5.60 -26.91
C ASP A 228 -4.33 -5.88 -26.41
N PRO A 229 -5.36 -5.38 -27.12
CA PRO A 229 -6.74 -5.61 -26.72
C PRO A 229 -7.06 -7.09 -26.60
N VAL A 230 -7.63 -7.49 -25.47
CA VAL A 230 -8.01 -8.88 -25.18
C VAL A 230 -9.50 -8.96 -24.90
N GLY A 231 -10.18 -9.88 -25.59
CA GLY A 231 -11.58 -10.21 -25.30
C GLY A 231 -11.69 -10.93 -23.96
N SER A 232 -12.72 -10.61 -23.16
CA SER A 232 -12.95 -11.19 -21.85
C SER A 232 -14.38 -11.71 -21.70
N VAL A 233 -14.59 -12.62 -20.73
CA VAL A 233 -15.90 -13.20 -20.40
C VAL A 233 -16.10 -13.11 -18.88
N GLY A 234 -17.29 -12.65 -18.45
CA GLY A 234 -17.68 -12.63 -17.04
C GLY A 234 -17.05 -11.52 -16.22
N LEU A 235 -16.44 -10.52 -16.86
CA LEU A 235 -15.99 -9.28 -16.21
C LEU A 235 -17.09 -8.22 -16.26
N SER A 236 -16.97 -7.18 -15.42
CA SER A 236 -17.80 -5.98 -15.54
C SER A 236 -17.55 -5.27 -16.87
N ASP A 237 -18.48 -4.41 -17.27
CA ASP A 237 -18.37 -3.63 -18.51
C ASP A 237 -17.13 -2.71 -18.49
N ASP A 238 -16.82 -2.09 -17.33
CA ASP A 238 -15.66 -1.20 -17.17
C ASP A 238 -14.34 -1.97 -17.29
N LEU A 239 -14.23 -3.11 -16.61
CA LEU A 239 -13.02 -3.93 -16.68
C LEU A 239 -12.84 -4.59 -18.05
N ALA A 240 -13.93 -5.02 -18.68
CA ALA A 240 -13.91 -5.52 -20.05
C ALA A 240 -13.51 -4.42 -21.06
N ALA A 241 -13.96 -3.19 -20.84
CA ALA A 241 -13.57 -2.03 -21.63
C ALA A 241 -12.06 -1.73 -21.49
N LEU A 242 -11.53 -1.79 -20.26
CA LEU A 242 -10.11 -1.62 -19.99
C LEU A 242 -9.27 -2.66 -20.77
N PHE A 243 -9.64 -3.95 -20.72
CA PHE A 243 -8.96 -5.00 -21.48
C PHE A 243 -9.13 -4.86 -23.00
N ALA A 244 -10.19 -4.24 -23.48
CA ALA A 244 -10.35 -3.90 -24.88
C ALA A 244 -9.54 -2.66 -25.33
N GLY A 245 -8.62 -2.17 -24.48
CA GLY A 245 -7.76 -1.01 -24.77
C GLY A 245 -8.49 0.34 -24.69
N ARG A 246 -9.66 0.40 -24.04
CA ARG A 246 -10.37 1.65 -23.76
C ARG A 246 -9.91 2.21 -22.41
N PRO A 247 -9.77 3.52 -22.25
CA PRO A 247 -9.37 4.12 -20.98
C PRO A 247 -10.39 3.78 -19.87
N ALA A 248 -9.93 3.81 -18.61
CA ALA A 248 -10.80 3.70 -17.44
C ALA A 248 -11.93 4.73 -17.47
N GLY A 249 -13.10 4.35 -16.97
CA GLY A 249 -14.33 5.17 -16.93
C GLY A 249 -14.32 6.29 -15.89
#